data_03e9be0429ce68410de84212baec329b
#
_entry.id   03e9be0429ce68410de84212baec329b
#
_cell.length_a   1.000
_cell.length_b   1.000
_cell.length_c   1.000
_cell.angle_alpha   90.00
_cell.angle_beta   90.00
_cell.angle_gamma   90.00
#
_symmetry.space_group_name_H-M   'P 1'
#
loop_
_entity.id
_entity.type
_entity.pdbx_description
1 polymer ?
#
loop_
_entity_poly.entity_id
_entity_poly.type
_entity_poly.pdbx_seq_one_letter_code
_entity_poly.pdbx_strand_id
1 'polypeptide(L)'
;MEWFQAALDRYKQQQPQNRPVSKLHRNGSAQTTPAQIVYTRTRSLHIPEAVLRERRIVAGFEGGRFVDAFKILRTQVTHRMREKGWNVIGVTSPGLGEGKTLTAVNLAISLAMDVTQSVLLVDANLQDPRIHEVFDLGPSEGLANYLLDDTPLEDLLIHPGIGRFVLLPGGR
;
A
#
# COMPACT_ATOMS: atom_id res chain seq x y z
N MET A 1 2.79 -24.02 -6.57
CA MET A 1 2.00 -23.19 -7.51
C MET A 1 0.50 -23.52 -7.54
N GLU A 2 0.09 -24.64 -7.00
CA GLU A 2 -1.33 -25.07 -6.99
C GLU A 2 -2.26 -24.15 -6.17
N TRP A 3 -1.79 -23.61 -5.06
CA TRP A 3 -2.58 -22.71 -4.21
C TRP A 3 -2.96 -21.38 -4.90
N PHE A 4 -2.09 -20.84 -5.74
CA PHE A 4 -2.37 -19.62 -6.51
C PHE A 4 -3.49 -19.84 -7.53
N GLN A 5 -3.46 -21.00 -8.20
CA GLN A 5 -4.49 -21.38 -9.15
C GLN A 5 -5.83 -21.58 -8.43
N ALA A 6 -5.82 -22.22 -7.26
CA ALA A 6 -7.01 -22.43 -6.45
C ALA A 6 -7.62 -21.09 -5.95
N ALA A 7 -6.80 -20.15 -5.55
CA ALA A 7 -7.26 -18.80 -5.15
C ALA A 7 -7.84 -18.02 -6.34
N LEU A 8 -7.21 -18.11 -7.50
CA LEU A 8 -7.68 -17.47 -8.73
C LEU A 8 -9.04 -18.03 -9.20
N ASP A 9 -9.21 -19.34 -9.09
CA ASP A 9 -10.44 -20.01 -9.49
C ASP A 9 -11.60 -19.71 -8.51
N ARG A 10 -11.33 -19.63 -7.19
CA ARG A 10 -12.32 -19.13 -6.21
C ARG A 10 -12.73 -17.70 -6.49
N TYR A 11 -11.78 -16.81 -6.77
CA TYR A 11 -12.08 -15.41 -7.12
C TYR A 11 -12.96 -15.32 -8.36
N LYS A 12 -12.71 -16.12 -9.40
CA LYS A 12 -13.53 -16.17 -10.60
C LYS A 12 -14.96 -16.69 -10.35
N GLN A 13 -15.12 -17.64 -9.42
CA GLN A 13 -16.43 -18.19 -9.06
C GLN A 13 -17.27 -17.25 -8.20
N GLN A 14 -16.64 -16.38 -7.41
CA GLN A 14 -17.30 -15.41 -6.52
C GLN A 14 -17.67 -14.08 -7.20
N GLN A 15 -17.26 -13.85 -8.45
CA GLN A 15 -17.69 -12.65 -9.16
C GLN A 15 -19.16 -12.78 -9.56
N PRO A 16 -20.10 -12.02 -8.96
CA PRO A 16 -21.43 -11.89 -9.52
C PRO A 16 -21.29 -11.22 -10.87
N GLN A 17 -21.73 -11.93 -11.92
CA GLN A 17 -21.83 -11.38 -13.26
C GLN A 17 -22.61 -10.07 -13.18
N ASN A 18 -21.97 -8.97 -13.60
CA ASN A 18 -22.60 -7.66 -13.76
C ASN A 18 -22.80 -6.80 -12.48
N ARG A 19 -21.72 -6.28 -11.91
CA ARG A 19 -21.83 -4.95 -11.30
C ARG A 19 -21.34 -3.91 -12.31
N PRO A 20 -22.20 -3.01 -12.81
CA PRO A 20 -21.71 -1.88 -13.59
C PRO A 20 -20.80 -1.06 -12.68
N VAL A 21 -19.57 -0.85 -13.14
CA VAL A 21 -18.67 0.12 -12.53
C VAL A 21 -19.40 1.45 -12.58
N SER A 22 -19.93 1.92 -11.45
CA SER A 22 -20.56 3.23 -11.37
C SER A 22 -19.50 4.25 -11.77
N LYS A 23 -19.72 4.89 -12.92
CA LYS A 23 -18.95 6.05 -13.35
C LYS A 23 -19.16 7.12 -12.29
N LEU A 24 -18.21 7.28 -11.40
CA LEU A 24 -18.14 8.43 -10.52
C LEU A 24 -18.09 9.67 -11.39
N HIS A 25 -19.21 10.35 -11.51
CA HIS A 25 -19.32 11.64 -12.16
C HIS A 25 -18.44 12.62 -11.39
N ARG A 26 -17.37 13.01 -12.02
CA ARG A 26 -16.53 14.12 -11.58
C ARG A 26 -17.27 15.42 -11.90
N ASN A 27 -18.17 15.84 -11.04
CA ASN A 27 -18.74 17.18 -11.09
C ASN A 27 -17.99 18.11 -10.15
N GLY A 28 -17.47 19.19 -10.75
CA GLY A 28 -17.27 20.46 -10.08
C GLY A 28 -16.02 20.59 -9.20
N SER A 29 -15.16 21.53 -9.60
CA SER A 29 -14.10 22.15 -8.82
C SER A 29 -14.66 22.86 -7.57
N ALA A 30 -14.95 22.12 -6.52
CA ALA A 30 -15.05 22.66 -5.17
C ALA A 30 -13.67 22.45 -4.51
N GLN A 31 -13.04 23.52 -4.06
CA GLN A 31 -11.89 23.48 -3.15
C GLN A 31 -12.38 22.86 -1.83
N THR A 32 -12.46 21.55 -1.76
CA THR A 32 -12.71 20.83 -0.52
C THR A 32 -11.41 20.78 0.25
N THR A 33 -11.38 21.42 1.40
CA THR A 33 -10.42 21.13 2.47
C THR A 33 -10.29 19.60 2.57
N PRO A 34 -9.07 19.03 2.57
CA PRO A 34 -8.92 17.59 2.59
C PRO A 34 -9.60 17.04 3.83
N ALA A 35 -10.70 16.31 3.67
CA ALA A 35 -11.41 15.70 4.78
C ALA A 35 -10.43 14.82 5.55
N GLN A 36 -10.38 15.02 6.87
CA GLN A 36 -9.57 14.18 7.74
C GLN A 36 -10.13 12.75 7.66
N ILE A 37 -9.30 11.79 7.22
CA ILE A 37 -9.70 10.39 7.17
C ILE A 37 -9.73 9.86 8.62
N VAL A 38 -10.90 9.40 9.05
CA VAL A 38 -11.06 8.72 10.34
C VAL A 38 -11.02 7.21 10.09
N TYR A 39 -9.98 6.56 10.57
CA TYR A 39 -9.82 5.11 10.47
C TYR A 39 -10.64 4.43 11.58
N THR A 40 -11.86 4.01 11.26
CA THR A 40 -12.79 3.44 12.26
C THR A 40 -12.63 1.93 12.45
N ARG A 41 -12.14 1.22 11.44
CA ARG A 41 -11.96 -0.24 11.43
C ARG A 41 -10.50 -0.67 11.20
N THR A 42 -9.69 0.17 10.57
CA THR A 42 -8.28 -0.10 10.34
C THR A 42 -7.49 0.02 11.63
N ARG A 43 -6.70 -0.99 11.97
CA ARG A 43 -5.81 -0.97 13.13
C ARG A 43 -4.77 0.15 12.98
N SER A 44 -4.86 1.17 13.82
CA SER A 44 -3.88 2.26 13.81
C SER A 44 -2.76 1.99 14.81
N LEU A 45 -1.52 2.18 14.37
CA LEU A 45 -0.30 2.02 15.14
C LEU A 45 0.50 3.32 15.06
N HIS A 46 1.32 3.56 16.06
CA HIS A 46 2.32 4.62 16.02
C HIS A 46 3.70 3.98 15.98
N ILE A 47 4.40 4.13 14.87
CA ILE A 47 5.76 3.63 14.70
C ILE A 47 6.74 4.74 15.09
N PRO A 48 7.63 4.54 16.06
CA PRO A 48 8.61 5.55 16.44
C PRO A 48 9.51 5.95 15.27
N GLU A 49 9.80 7.25 15.15
CA GLU A 49 10.67 7.76 14.08
C GLU A 49 12.03 7.09 14.06
N ALA A 50 12.59 6.75 15.23
CA ALA A 50 13.86 6.04 15.36
C ALA A 50 13.84 4.70 14.61
N VAL A 51 12.76 3.92 14.73
CA VAL A 51 12.58 2.64 14.02
C VAL A 51 12.54 2.87 12.51
N LEU A 52 11.77 3.86 12.06
CA LEU A 52 11.67 4.19 10.63
C LEU A 52 13.04 4.56 10.06
N ARG A 53 13.83 5.36 10.78
CA ARG A 53 15.19 5.75 10.35
C ARG A 53 16.14 4.55 10.31
N GLU A 54 16.14 3.70 11.33
CA GLU A 54 16.94 2.49 11.39
C GLU A 54 16.64 1.56 10.21
N ARG A 55 15.37 1.42 9.87
CA ARG A 55 14.89 0.62 8.72
C ARG A 55 15.00 1.35 7.37
N ARG A 56 15.64 2.54 7.34
CA ARG A 56 15.83 3.36 6.13
C ARG A 56 14.52 3.79 5.45
N ILE A 57 13.46 3.93 6.23
CA ILE A 57 12.22 4.55 5.78
C ILE A 57 12.40 6.05 5.95
N VAL A 58 12.68 6.74 4.85
CA VAL A 58 13.06 8.16 4.88
C VAL A 58 12.03 9.07 4.22
N ALA A 59 11.18 8.55 3.37
CA ALA A 59 10.28 9.36 2.53
C ALA A 59 9.19 10.13 3.30
N GLY A 60 8.95 9.78 4.58
CA GLY A 60 8.02 10.49 5.47
C GLY A 60 8.64 11.67 6.22
N PHE A 61 9.96 11.89 6.11
CA PHE A 61 10.67 12.94 6.85
C PHE A 61 10.90 14.19 6.01
N GLU A 62 11.27 15.28 6.67
CA GLU A 62 11.67 16.52 6.03
C GLU A 62 13.19 16.51 5.78
N GLY A 63 13.57 16.85 4.54
CA GLY A 63 14.95 17.09 4.13
C GLY A 63 15.81 15.84 3.95
N GLY A 64 16.83 15.97 3.11
CA GLY A 64 17.82 14.94 2.84
C GLY A 64 17.78 14.36 1.44
N ARG A 65 18.95 14.02 0.90
CA ARG A 65 19.15 13.57 -0.49
C ARG A 65 18.25 12.39 -0.89
N PHE A 66 18.02 11.46 0.01
CA PHE A 66 17.14 10.31 -0.27
C PHE A 66 15.66 10.70 -0.31
N VAL A 67 15.24 11.61 0.59
CA VAL A 67 13.88 12.15 0.59
C VAL A 67 13.60 12.85 -0.73
N ASP A 68 14.54 13.67 -1.20
CA ASP A 68 14.40 14.41 -2.45
C ASP A 68 14.35 13.46 -3.67
N ALA A 69 15.13 12.39 -3.67
CA ALA A 69 15.06 11.36 -4.70
C ALA A 69 13.66 10.71 -4.77
N PHE A 70 13.05 10.38 -3.61
CA PHE A 70 11.69 9.84 -3.59
C PHE A 70 10.62 10.87 -3.96
N LYS A 71 10.81 12.15 -3.66
CA LYS A 71 9.93 13.23 -4.15
C LYS A 71 9.94 13.35 -5.67
N ILE A 72 11.13 13.28 -6.28
CA ILE A 72 11.30 13.29 -7.74
C ILE A 72 10.62 12.05 -8.35
N LEU A 73 10.92 10.86 -7.81
CA LEU A 73 10.33 9.60 -8.27
C LEU A 73 8.80 9.64 -8.16
N ARG A 74 8.27 10.10 -7.03
CA ARG A 74 6.82 10.30 -6.83
C ARG A 74 6.22 11.16 -7.93
N THR A 75 6.85 12.30 -8.23
CA THR A 75 6.34 13.23 -9.24
C THR A 75 6.27 12.57 -10.61
N GLN A 76 7.32 11.85 -11.02
CA GLN A 76 7.35 11.13 -12.29
C GLN A 76 6.31 10.02 -12.35
N VAL A 77 6.21 9.22 -11.30
CA VAL A 77 5.25 8.11 -11.19
C VAL A 77 3.81 8.65 -11.23
N THR A 78 3.51 9.66 -10.41
CA THR A 78 2.17 10.27 -10.38
C THR A 78 1.77 10.87 -11.72
N HIS A 79 2.71 11.55 -12.39
CA HIS A 79 2.46 12.10 -13.73
C HIS A 79 2.09 10.98 -14.72
N ARG A 80 2.88 9.90 -14.75
CA ARG A 80 2.65 8.77 -15.65
C ARG A 80 1.33 8.05 -15.35
N MET A 81 1.02 7.85 -14.07
CA MET A 81 -0.24 7.23 -13.65
C MET A 81 -1.45 8.06 -14.09
N ARG A 82 -1.40 9.38 -13.90
CA ARG A 82 -2.47 10.29 -14.33
C ARG A 82 -2.64 10.30 -15.84
N GLU A 83 -1.54 10.36 -16.59
CA GLU A 83 -1.54 10.32 -18.05
C GLU A 83 -2.21 9.06 -18.60
N LYS A 84 -1.96 7.92 -17.96
CA LYS A 84 -2.45 6.60 -18.40
C LYS A 84 -3.74 6.14 -17.72
N GLY A 85 -4.23 6.88 -16.73
CA GLY A 85 -5.39 6.48 -15.93
C GLY A 85 -5.13 5.28 -15.03
N TRP A 86 -3.85 5.01 -14.65
CA TRP A 86 -3.48 3.90 -13.79
C TRP A 86 -3.65 4.27 -12.32
N ASN A 87 -4.02 3.27 -11.51
CA ASN A 87 -4.16 3.39 -10.06
C ASN A 87 -3.41 2.30 -9.28
N VAL A 88 -2.69 1.42 -9.99
CA VAL A 88 -1.89 0.34 -9.41
C VAL A 88 -0.47 0.39 -9.96
N ILE A 89 0.50 0.14 -9.07
CA ILE A 89 1.93 0.04 -9.39
C ILE A 89 2.45 -1.27 -8.82
N GLY A 90 3.13 -2.07 -9.63
CA GLY A 90 3.90 -3.22 -9.17
C GLY A 90 5.39 -2.86 -9.04
N VAL A 91 5.99 -3.19 -7.90
CA VAL A 91 7.44 -3.07 -7.67
C VAL A 91 8.03 -4.47 -7.59
N THR A 92 8.94 -4.80 -8.49
CA THR A 92 9.57 -6.11 -8.57
C THR A 92 11.07 -5.98 -8.83
N SER A 93 11.81 -7.07 -8.65
CA SER A 93 13.24 -7.16 -8.98
C SER A 93 13.60 -8.61 -9.36
N PRO A 94 14.66 -8.83 -10.15
CA PRO A 94 15.05 -10.17 -10.60
C PRO A 94 15.63 -11.05 -9.49
N GLY A 95 16.15 -10.44 -8.40
CA GLY A 95 16.81 -11.18 -7.33
C GLY A 95 16.35 -10.80 -5.92
N LEU A 96 16.90 -11.54 -4.95
CA LEU A 96 16.73 -11.24 -3.53
C LEU A 96 17.68 -10.11 -3.10
N GLY A 97 17.27 -9.31 -2.12
CA GLY A 97 18.14 -8.28 -1.53
C GLY A 97 18.40 -7.03 -2.39
N GLU A 98 17.77 -6.88 -3.54
CA GLU A 98 17.97 -5.75 -4.48
C GLU A 98 17.22 -4.46 -4.09
N GLY A 99 16.60 -4.43 -2.92
CA GLY A 99 15.95 -3.24 -2.38
C GLY A 99 14.51 -3.01 -2.85
N LYS A 100 13.85 -4.00 -3.49
CA LYS A 100 12.44 -3.86 -3.93
C LYS A 100 11.50 -3.44 -2.82
N THR A 101 11.58 -4.10 -1.66
CA THR A 101 10.73 -3.80 -0.50
C THR A 101 10.99 -2.40 0.03
N LEU A 102 12.26 -2.02 0.19
CA LEU A 102 12.64 -0.68 0.65
C LEU A 102 12.16 0.41 -0.31
N THR A 103 12.31 0.18 -1.62
CA THR A 103 11.85 1.10 -2.66
C THR A 103 10.32 1.23 -2.66
N ALA A 104 9.61 0.10 -2.59
CA ALA A 104 8.14 0.09 -2.57
C ALA A 104 7.59 0.83 -1.36
N VAL A 105 8.12 0.57 -0.16
CA VAL A 105 7.71 1.23 1.09
C VAL A 105 7.94 2.75 1.01
N ASN A 106 9.15 3.17 0.66
CA ASN A 106 9.47 4.60 0.59
C ASN A 106 8.65 5.32 -0.50
N LEU A 107 8.46 4.71 -1.67
CA LEU A 107 7.62 5.27 -2.72
C LEU A 107 6.16 5.39 -2.26
N ALA A 108 5.60 4.36 -1.64
CA ALA A 108 4.23 4.36 -1.12
C ALA A 108 4.02 5.46 -0.07
N ILE A 109 4.96 5.61 0.87
CA ILE A 109 4.93 6.69 1.86
C ILE A 109 5.04 8.05 1.18
N SER A 110 5.98 8.23 0.25
CA SER A 110 6.12 9.49 -0.49
C SER A 110 4.83 9.86 -1.24
N LEU A 111 4.14 8.88 -1.84
CA LEU A 111 2.84 9.09 -2.49
C LEU A 111 1.75 9.46 -1.46
N ALA A 112 1.74 8.83 -0.28
CA ALA A 112 0.74 9.06 0.76
C ALA A 112 0.90 10.40 1.49
N MET A 113 2.04 11.07 1.35
CA MET A 113 2.23 12.45 1.83
C MET A 113 1.46 13.47 1.00
N ASP A 114 0.95 13.09 -0.17
CA ASP A 114 0.02 13.92 -0.94
C ASP A 114 -1.38 13.81 -0.31
N VAL A 115 -1.90 14.93 0.19
CA VAL A 115 -3.21 15.01 0.87
C VAL A 115 -4.40 14.71 -0.04
N THR A 116 -4.18 14.62 -1.35
CA THR A 116 -5.24 14.38 -2.34
C THR A 116 -5.52 12.91 -2.60
N GLN A 117 -4.66 11.99 -2.10
CA GLN A 117 -4.78 10.56 -2.36
C GLN A 117 -4.46 9.72 -1.13
N SER A 118 -5.04 8.54 -1.07
CA SER A 118 -4.70 7.49 -0.10
C SER A 118 -3.92 6.39 -0.81
N VAL A 119 -2.99 5.76 -0.11
CA VAL A 119 -2.13 4.72 -0.67
C VAL A 119 -2.25 3.46 0.16
N LEU A 120 -2.58 2.36 -0.49
CA LEU A 120 -2.52 1.02 0.07
C LEU A 120 -1.27 0.32 -0.47
N LEU A 121 -0.36 -0.03 0.42
CA LEU A 121 0.77 -0.91 0.11
C LEU A 121 0.38 -2.35 0.43
N VAL A 122 0.50 -3.23 -0.55
CA VAL A 122 0.20 -4.66 -0.41
C VAL A 122 1.48 -5.47 -0.52
N ASP A 123 1.77 -6.31 0.47
CA ASP A 123 2.84 -7.30 0.36
C ASP A 123 2.32 -8.53 -0.40
N ALA A 124 2.57 -8.55 -1.69
CA ALA A 124 2.16 -9.64 -2.57
C ALA A 124 3.22 -10.75 -2.68
N ASN A 125 4.34 -10.64 -1.93
CA ASN A 125 5.34 -11.71 -1.86
C ASN A 125 4.95 -12.75 -0.81
N LEU A 126 3.95 -13.57 -1.11
CA LEU A 126 3.40 -14.55 -0.17
C LEU A 126 4.37 -15.69 0.20
N GLN A 127 5.47 -15.87 -0.53
CA GLN A 127 6.49 -16.87 -0.20
C GLN A 127 7.45 -16.41 0.89
N ASP A 128 7.77 -15.11 0.91
CA ASP A 128 8.69 -14.49 1.87
C ASP A 128 8.23 -13.04 2.13
N PRO A 129 7.08 -12.86 2.83
CA PRO A 129 6.57 -11.53 3.11
C PRO A 129 7.45 -10.83 4.12
N ARG A 130 7.87 -9.58 3.83
CA ARG A 130 8.82 -8.84 4.68
C ARG A 130 8.40 -7.41 4.98
N ILE A 131 7.28 -6.93 4.44
CA ILE A 131 6.90 -5.53 4.68
C ILE A 131 6.58 -5.31 6.16
N HIS A 132 5.99 -6.27 6.85
CA HIS A 132 5.72 -6.19 8.29
C HIS A 132 7.00 -5.99 9.11
N GLU A 133 8.10 -6.65 8.75
CA GLU A 133 9.41 -6.49 9.43
C GLU A 133 9.97 -5.07 9.27
N VAL A 134 9.72 -4.42 8.13
CA VAL A 134 10.18 -3.06 7.86
C VAL A 134 9.56 -2.06 8.83
N PHE A 135 8.34 -2.33 9.29
CA PHE A 135 7.63 -1.51 10.27
C PHE A 135 7.76 -2.03 11.70
N ASP A 136 8.66 -2.98 11.95
CA ASP A 136 8.85 -3.64 13.25
C ASP A 136 7.53 -4.23 13.79
N LEU A 137 6.70 -4.68 12.89
CA LEU A 137 5.49 -5.41 13.23
C LEU A 137 5.84 -6.88 13.41
N GLY A 138 5.35 -7.47 14.47
CA GLY A 138 5.44 -8.92 14.64
C GLY A 138 4.69 -9.66 13.52
N PRO A 139 4.74 -10.99 13.54
CA PRO A 139 3.95 -11.81 12.64
C PRO A 139 2.50 -11.39 12.66
N SER A 140 1.94 -11.09 11.50
CA SER A 140 0.57 -10.57 11.37
C SER A 140 -0.17 -11.34 10.28
N GLU A 141 -1.48 -11.43 10.46
CA GLU A 141 -2.38 -11.82 9.39
C GLU A 141 -2.32 -10.80 8.25
N GLY A 142 -2.69 -11.22 7.05
CA GLY A 142 -2.59 -10.36 5.87
C GLY A 142 -3.24 -10.96 4.63
N LEU A 143 -2.67 -10.66 3.48
CA LEU A 143 -3.22 -11.05 2.18
C LEU A 143 -3.46 -12.56 2.05
N ALA A 144 -2.57 -13.41 2.58
CA ALA A 144 -2.76 -14.86 2.55
C ALA A 144 -4.03 -15.28 3.30
N ASN A 145 -4.29 -14.68 4.48
CA ASN A 145 -5.48 -14.98 5.29
C ASN A 145 -6.76 -14.49 4.60
N TYR A 146 -6.71 -13.34 3.92
CA TYR A 146 -7.83 -12.89 3.09
C TYR A 146 -8.16 -13.88 1.96
N LEU A 147 -7.11 -14.43 1.31
CA LEU A 147 -7.28 -15.31 0.15
C LEU A 147 -7.65 -16.76 0.52
N LEU A 148 -7.24 -17.24 1.69
CA LEU A 148 -7.36 -18.65 2.10
C LEU A 148 -8.40 -18.88 3.20
N ASP A 149 -8.51 -17.96 4.15
CA ASP A 149 -9.28 -18.11 5.37
C ASP A 149 -10.56 -17.26 5.39
N ASP A 150 -10.87 -16.54 4.30
CA ASP A 150 -11.99 -15.60 4.18
C ASP A 150 -12.00 -14.50 5.27
N THR A 151 -10.83 -14.19 5.87
CA THR A 151 -10.71 -13.12 6.86
C THR A 151 -11.09 -11.78 6.24
N PRO A 152 -11.97 -10.96 6.87
CA PRO A 152 -12.37 -9.68 6.30
C PRO A 152 -11.19 -8.75 6.07
N LEU A 153 -11.12 -8.12 4.89
CA LEU A 153 -10.00 -7.26 4.51
C LEU A 153 -9.78 -6.10 5.49
N GLU A 154 -10.86 -5.53 6.01
CA GLU A 154 -10.82 -4.43 6.97
C GLU A 154 -10.10 -4.77 8.28
N ASP A 155 -10.10 -6.03 8.69
CA ASP A 155 -9.44 -6.50 9.92
C ASP A 155 -7.94 -6.72 9.72
N LEU A 156 -7.50 -6.84 8.46
CA LEU A 156 -6.11 -7.07 8.06
C LEU A 156 -5.34 -5.78 7.76
N LEU A 157 -6.05 -4.67 7.58
CA LEU A 157 -5.44 -3.39 7.23
C LEU A 157 -4.78 -2.73 8.45
N ILE A 158 -3.58 -2.19 8.23
CA ILE A 158 -2.80 -1.48 9.26
C ILE A 158 -2.50 -0.06 8.80
N HIS A 159 -2.78 0.92 9.65
CA HIS A 159 -2.36 2.31 9.45
C HIS A 159 -1.19 2.63 10.41
N PRO A 160 0.05 2.77 9.91
CA PRO A 160 1.23 2.97 10.75
C PRO A 160 1.45 4.43 11.20
N GLY A 161 0.43 5.28 11.15
CA GLY A 161 0.52 6.68 11.60
C GLY A 161 1.20 7.63 10.61
N ILE A 162 1.36 7.26 9.34
CA ILE A 162 2.10 8.05 8.34
C ILE A 162 1.15 8.54 7.26
N GLY A 163 0.81 9.81 7.27
CA GLY A 163 -0.04 10.44 6.24
C GLY A 163 -1.32 9.63 5.94
N ARG A 164 -1.61 9.42 4.67
CA ARG A 164 -2.75 8.58 4.21
C ARG A 164 -2.27 7.20 3.71
N PHE A 165 -1.31 6.63 4.41
CA PHE A 165 -0.70 5.35 4.10
C PHE A 165 -1.35 4.22 4.88
N VAL A 166 -1.75 3.15 4.18
CA VAL A 166 -2.29 1.93 4.76
C VAL A 166 -1.49 0.74 4.23
N LEU A 167 -1.28 -0.25 5.06
CA LEU A 167 -0.54 -1.46 4.77
C LEU A 167 -1.47 -2.68 4.84
N LEU A 168 -1.34 -3.58 3.86
CA LEU A 168 -1.81 -4.95 3.93
C LEU A 168 -0.59 -5.88 3.94
N PRO A 169 -0.24 -6.49 5.08
CA PRO A 169 0.85 -7.46 5.16
C PRO A 169 0.62 -8.68 4.28
N GLY A 170 1.65 -9.48 4.03
CA GLY A 170 1.51 -10.71 3.24
C GLY A 170 0.72 -11.80 3.97
N GLY A 171 0.77 -11.81 5.30
CA GLY A 171 0.16 -12.87 6.10
C GLY A 171 1.06 -14.11 6.21
N ARG A 172 0.52 -15.19 6.73
CA ARG A 172 1.18 -16.48 6.88
C ARG A 172 0.36 -17.61 6.29
#